data_740c5a201f6590d970b4f7d89c245bf3
#
_entry.id   740c5a201f6590d970b4f7d89c245bf3
#
_cell.length_a   1.000
_cell.length_b   1.000
_cell.length_c   1.000
_cell.angle_alpha   90.00
_cell.angle_beta   90.00
_cell.angle_gamma   90.00
#
_symmetry.space_group_name_H-M   'P 1'
#
loop_
_entity.id
_entity.type
_entity.pdbx_description
1 polymer ?
#
loop_
_entity_poly.entity_id
_entity_poly.type
_entity_poly.pdbx_seq_one_letter_code
_entity_poly.pdbx_strand_id
1 'polypeptide(L)'
;DMLYGCYELAERGEDFSQALAAIRERYEEIIKGLELKLDIAPEFAIIEKNFNEKAGSNYAASRGEYLNGIIMAEYLGFEFIDAARVIFFDKDGVFDAVKTNEVLSKKLSKCKNAVIPGFYGAMPDGTVKTFSRGGSDITGSIVAKAASVDVYENWTDVSGFLIADPRIIQNPEGIEVITYKELRELSYMGATVLHEDAIFPVRQEGIPINIRNTNAPQDNGTWIVGSTCQRSKYVITGIAGKKGFCSITVEKDMMNSEIGFGRKVLQAFEENGISFEHVPSGIDTLTVFVHQDEFMHKEQQVVAGIHRLAKPDTIEIESDLALIAVVGR
;
A
#
# COMPACT_ATOMS: atom_id res chain seq x y z
N ASP A 1 -15.21 9.99 -4.74
CA ASP A 1 -16.38 9.34 -5.35
C ASP A 1 -17.17 10.32 -6.24
N MET A 2 -17.60 11.51 -5.74
CA MET A 2 -18.39 12.47 -6.54
C MET A 2 -17.69 12.92 -7.83
N LEU A 3 -16.37 13.14 -7.82
CA LEU A 3 -15.60 13.51 -9.01
C LEU A 3 -15.53 12.36 -10.04
N TYR A 4 -15.47 11.11 -9.58
CA TYR A 4 -15.60 9.96 -10.46
C TYR A 4 -16.95 9.91 -11.13
N GLY A 5 -18.05 10.02 -10.37
CA GLY A 5 -19.41 10.05 -10.92
C GLY A 5 -19.63 11.19 -11.91
N CYS A 6 -19.06 12.36 -11.62
CA CYS A 6 -19.09 13.50 -12.52
C CYS A 6 -18.33 13.21 -13.84
N TYR A 7 -17.15 12.59 -13.75
CA TYR A 7 -16.37 12.22 -14.93
C TYR A 7 -17.03 11.11 -15.76
N GLU A 8 -17.68 10.13 -15.11
CA GLU A 8 -18.44 9.08 -15.81
C GLU A 8 -19.57 9.65 -16.67
N LEU A 9 -20.27 10.69 -16.20
CA LEU A 9 -21.27 11.40 -17.02
C LEU A 9 -20.60 12.05 -18.24
N ALA A 10 -19.49 12.75 -18.03
CA ALA A 10 -18.73 13.39 -19.12
C ALA A 10 -18.22 12.35 -20.15
N GLU A 11 -17.77 11.19 -19.70
CA GLU A 11 -17.30 10.11 -20.57
C GLU A 11 -18.40 9.55 -21.47
N ARG A 12 -19.63 9.46 -20.95
CA ARG A 12 -20.84 9.07 -21.70
C ARG A 12 -21.39 10.19 -22.59
N GLY A 13 -20.86 11.41 -22.49
CA GLY A 13 -21.37 12.58 -23.19
C GLY A 13 -22.66 13.13 -22.59
N GLU A 14 -22.96 12.81 -21.34
CA GLU A 14 -24.08 13.31 -20.57
C GLU A 14 -23.72 14.64 -19.89
N ASP A 15 -24.73 15.45 -19.56
CA ASP A 15 -24.51 16.71 -18.85
C ASP A 15 -24.12 16.46 -17.38
N PHE A 16 -22.94 16.92 -17.03
CA PHE A 16 -22.36 16.82 -15.69
C PHE A 16 -22.33 18.15 -14.93
N SER A 17 -22.86 19.23 -15.52
CA SER A 17 -22.76 20.60 -14.98
C SER A 17 -23.33 20.71 -13.57
N GLN A 18 -24.47 20.07 -13.32
CA GLN A 18 -25.10 20.09 -12.00
C GLN A 18 -24.26 19.32 -10.95
N ALA A 19 -23.70 18.18 -11.33
CA ALA A 19 -22.86 17.38 -10.45
C ALA A 19 -21.56 18.14 -10.09
N LEU A 20 -20.93 18.78 -11.08
CA LEU A 20 -19.73 19.57 -10.88
C LEU A 20 -20.00 20.81 -10.04
N ALA A 21 -21.15 21.48 -10.23
CA ALA A 21 -21.58 22.63 -9.44
C ALA A 21 -21.78 22.27 -7.96
N ALA A 22 -22.38 21.12 -7.65
CA ALA A 22 -22.55 20.65 -6.27
C ALA A 22 -21.20 20.38 -5.59
N ILE A 23 -20.21 19.82 -6.33
CA ILE A 23 -18.85 19.63 -5.81
C ILE A 23 -18.20 21.00 -5.51
N ARG A 24 -18.34 21.95 -6.45
CA ARG A 24 -17.81 23.30 -6.29
C ARG A 24 -18.41 24.01 -5.08
N GLU A 25 -19.73 23.98 -4.92
CA GLU A 25 -20.43 24.55 -3.77
C GLU A 25 -19.88 24.01 -2.45
N ARG A 26 -19.63 22.69 -2.37
CA ARG A 26 -19.02 22.07 -1.18
C ARG A 26 -17.65 22.65 -0.85
N TYR A 27 -16.79 22.88 -1.84
CA TYR A 27 -15.46 23.47 -1.62
C TYR A 27 -15.56 24.97 -1.25
N GLU A 28 -16.48 25.71 -1.86
CA GLU A 28 -16.75 27.11 -1.53
C GLU A 28 -17.29 27.29 -0.10
N GLU A 29 -18.14 26.37 0.38
CA GLU A 29 -18.57 26.31 1.79
C GLU A 29 -17.38 26.09 2.75
N ILE A 30 -16.45 25.20 2.43
CA ILE A 30 -15.25 24.95 3.23
C ILE A 30 -14.38 26.21 3.28
N ILE A 31 -14.10 26.82 2.13
CA ILE A 31 -13.31 28.05 2.03
C ILE A 31 -13.94 29.18 2.86
N LYS A 32 -15.26 29.35 2.76
CA LYS A 32 -16.01 30.33 3.53
C LYS A 32 -15.98 30.02 5.03
N GLY A 33 -16.15 28.74 5.41
CA GLY A 33 -16.13 28.31 6.80
C GLY A 33 -14.77 28.51 7.48
N LEU A 34 -13.68 28.44 6.70
CA LEU A 34 -12.32 28.71 7.13
C LEU A 34 -11.89 30.18 6.98
N GLU A 35 -12.81 31.06 6.51
CA GLU A 35 -12.56 32.49 6.28
C GLU A 35 -11.37 32.78 5.34
N LEU A 36 -11.12 31.89 4.35
CA LEU A 36 -10.02 32.02 3.41
C LEU A 36 -10.35 33.00 2.27
N LYS A 37 -9.30 33.66 1.77
CA LYS A 37 -9.41 34.58 0.60
C LYS A 37 -9.07 33.88 -0.73
N LEU A 38 -9.41 32.60 -0.84
CA LEU A 38 -9.12 31.75 -1.99
C LEU A 38 -10.32 31.78 -2.98
N ASP A 39 -10.04 32.08 -4.24
CA ASP A 39 -10.97 31.84 -5.35
C ASP A 39 -10.65 30.51 -6.02
N ILE A 40 -11.55 29.54 -5.90
CA ILE A 40 -11.40 28.19 -6.48
C ILE A 40 -12.08 28.05 -7.85
N ALA A 41 -12.80 29.08 -8.31
CA ALA A 41 -13.51 29.03 -9.59
C ALA A 41 -12.60 28.74 -10.79
N PRO A 42 -11.38 29.30 -10.90
CA PRO A 42 -10.47 28.97 -11.99
C PRO A 42 -10.10 27.48 -12.07
N GLU A 43 -9.94 26.83 -10.92
CA GLU A 43 -9.63 25.40 -10.86
C GLU A 43 -10.78 24.53 -11.35
N PHE A 44 -12.01 24.89 -10.99
CA PHE A 44 -13.20 24.20 -11.49
C PHE A 44 -13.40 24.38 -13.00
N ALA A 45 -13.07 25.56 -13.55
CA ALA A 45 -13.09 25.76 -15.00
C ALA A 45 -12.06 24.87 -15.74
N ILE A 46 -10.88 24.66 -15.14
CA ILE A 46 -9.87 23.73 -15.66
C ILE A 46 -10.38 22.29 -15.59
N ILE A 47 -11.00 21.89 -14.47
CA ILE A 47 -11.55 20.54 -14.30
C ILE A 47 -12.66 20.28 -15.32
N GLU A 48 -13.60 21.21 -15.49
CA GLU A 48 -14.68 21.11 -16.45
C GLU A 48 -14.16 20.95 -17.88
N LYS A 49 -13.17 21.76 -18.27
CA LYS A 49 -12.49 21.61 -19.55
C LYS A 49 -11.89 20.22 -19.75
N ASN A 50 -11.11 19.74 -18.76
CA ASN A 50 -10.46 18.43 -18.83
C ASN A 50 -11.47 17.27 -18.85
N PHE A 51 -12.62 17.41 -18.19
CA PHE A 51 -13.68 16.42 -18.26
C PHE A 51 -14.32 16.37 -19.66
N ASN A 52 -14.57 17.53 -20.27
CA ASN A 52 -15.04 17.61 -21.65
C ASN A 52 -14.03 17.03 -22.67
N GLU A 53 -12.73 17.18 -22.39
CA GLU A 53 -11.63 16.62 -23.20
C GLU A 53 -11.31 15.14 -22.87
N LYS A 54 -12.06 14.52 -21.95
CA LYS A 54 -11.93 13.12 -21.52
C LYS A 54 -10.52 12.80 -20.99
N ALA A 55 -10.03 13.59 -20.06
CA ALA A 55 -8.68 13.48 -19.49
C ALA A 55 -8.40 12.19 -18.69
N GLY A 56 -9.39 11.32 -18.50
CA GLY A 56 -9.25 10.01 -17.89
C GLY A 56 -9.64 9.96 -16.40
N SER A 57 -9.95 8.76 -15.94
CA SER A 57 -10.39 8.50 -14.56
C SER A 57 -9.33 8.85 -13.52
N ASN A 58 -8.05 8.66 -13.82
CA ASN A 58 -6.95 9.04 -12.93
C ASN A 58 -6.90 10.56 -12.70
N TYR A 59 -7.17 11.36 -13.73
CA TYR A 59 -7.29 12.80 -13.58
C TYR A 59 -8.44 13.15 -12.64
N ALA A 60 -9.64 12.59 -12.87
CA ALA A 60 -10.79 12.83 -12.03
C ALA A 60 -10.53 12.45 -10.55
N ALA A 61 -9.94 11.27 -10.33
CA ALA A 61 -9.56 10.79 -9.00
C ALA A 61 -8.65 11.77 -8.26
N SER A 62 -7.63 12.28 -8.95
CA SER A 62 -6.62 13.16 -8.33
C SER A 62 -7.15 14.53 -7.92
N ARG A 63 -8.28 14.98 -8.49
CA ARG A 63 -8.76 16.35 -8.27
C ARG A 63 -9.25 16.61 -6.85
N GLY A 64 -9.69 15.57 -6.13
CA GLY A 64 -10.05 15.68 -4.72
C GLY A 64 -8.87 16.14 -3.85
N GLU A 65 -7.78 15.41 -3.93
CA GLU A 65 -6.53 15.72 -3.22
C GLU A 65 -5.92 17.04 -3.70
N TYR A 66 -5.97 17.30 -5.00
CA TYR A 66 -5.48 18.55 -5.58
C TYR A 66 -6.19 19.77 -4.99
N LEU A 67 -7.54 19.79 -5.04
CA LEU A 67 -8.34 20.90 -4.51
C LEU A 67 -8.18 21.04 -3.00
N ASN A 68 -8.18 19.93 -2.26
CA ASN A 68 -7.93 19.95 -0.83
C ASN A 68 -6.52 20.45 -0.49
N GLY A 69 -5.52 20.05 -1.28
CA GLY A 69 -4.15 20.52 -1.13
C GLY A 69 -4.01 22.03 -1.29
N ILE A 70 -4.71 22.64 -2.24
CA ILE A 70 -4.74 24.10 -2.42
C ILE A 70 -5.35 24.79 -1.19
N ILE A 71 -6.49 24.31 -0.70
CA ILE A 71 -7.15 24.87 0.49
C ILE A 71 -6.26 24.74 1.72
N MET A 72 -5.65 23.58 1.92
CA MET A 72 -4.75 23.35 3.05
C MET A 72 -3.49 24.23 2.98
N ALA A 73 -2.94 24.44 1.79
CA ALA A 73 -1.81 25.33 1.60
C ALA A 73 -2.15 26.78 1.98
N GLU A 74 -3.29 27.28 1.53
CA GLU A 74 -3.79 28.62 1.88
C GLU A 74 -4.06 28.73 3.38
N TYR A 75 -4.73 27.73 3.98
CA TYR A 75 -5.05 27.70 5.41
C TYR A 75 -3.81 27.74 6.30
N LEU A 76 -2.76 26.97 5.92
CA LEU A 76 -1.51 26.89 6.69
C LEU A 76 -0.53 28.01 6.35
N GLY A 77 -0.74 28.77 5.27
CA GLY A 77 0.22 29.72 4.73
C GLY A 77 1.47 29.03 4.18
N PHE A 78 1.33 27.84 3.61
CA PHE A 78 2.42 27.03 3.05
C PHE A 78 2.43 27.10 1.52
N GLU A 79 3.56 26.77 0.90
CA GLU A 79 3.62 26.68 -0.56
C GLU A 79 2.87 25.45 -1.06
N PHE A 80 1.97 25.63 -2.04
CA PHE A 80 1.34 24.52 -2.74
C PHE A 80 2.24 23.99 -3.85
N ILE A 81 2.51 22.68 -3.85
CA ILE A 81 3.27 22.01 -4.89
C ILE A 81 2.40 20.89 -5.47
N ASP A 82 1.95 21.06 -6.69
CA ASP A 82 1.18 20.03 -7.40
C ASP A 82 2.05 18.76 -7.60
N ALA A 83 1.56 17.62 -7.13
CA ALA A 83 2.25 16.33 -7.24
C ALA A 83 2.58 15.97 -8.70
N ALA A 84 1.72 16.31 -9.66
CA ALA A 84 1.98 16.07 -11.09
C ALA A 84 3.20 16.81 -11.64
N ARG A 85 3.71 17.81 -10.93
CA ARG A 85 4.92 18.57 -11.33
C ARG A 85 6.21 18.04 -10.73
N VAL A 86 6.12 17.15 -9.74
CA VAL A 86 7.28 16.69 -8.96
C VAL A 86 7.35 15.19 -8.76
N ILE A 87 6.27 14.45 -9.04
CA ILE A 87 6.20 12.98 -8.97
C ILE A 87 5.96 12.46 -10.38
N PHE A 88 6.82 11.54 -10.83
CA PHE A 88 6.81 11.06 -12.20
C PHE A 88 6.71 9.55 -12.30
N PHE A 89 6.06 9.11 -13.36
CA PHE A 89 6.05 7.73 -13.82
C PHE A 89 6.79 7.63 -15.14
N ASP A 90 7.29 6.46 -15.49
CA ASP A 90 7.88 6.20 -16.80
C ASP A 90 6.79 5.90 -17.86
N LYS A 91 7.23 5.61 -19.10
CA LYS A 91 6.31 5.28 -20.22
C LYS A 91 5.44 4.04 -19.97
N ASP A 92 5.90 3.12 -19.14
CA ASP A 92 5.21 1.87 -18.79
C ASP A 92 4.32 2.06 -17.56
N GLY A 93 4.30 3.28 -16.99
CA GLY A 93 3.52 3.65 -15.82
C GLY A 93 4.12 3.14 -14.51
N VAL A 94 5.39 2.84 -14.49
CA VAL A 94 6.15 2.51 -13.28
C VAL A 94 6.69 3.80 -12.66
N PHE A 95 6.72 3.87 -11.34
CA PHE A 95 7.21 5.04 -10.62
C PHE A 95 8.70 5.31 -10.93
N ASP A 96 9.00 6.51 -11.44
CA ASP A 96 10.37 6.97 -11.73
C ASP A 96 10.96 7.63 -10.47
N ALA A 97 11.61 6.80 -9.64
CA ALA A 97 12.21 7.24 -8.38
C ALA A 97 13.37 8.22 -8.60
N VAL A 98 14.15 8.06 -9.66
CA VAL A 98 15.34 8.88 -9.92
C VAL A 98 14.93 10.30 -10.29
N LYS A 99 14.10 10.43 -11.32
CA LYS A 99 13.60 11.73 -11.79
C LYS A 99 12.80 12.44 -10.71
N THR A 100 11.93 11.71 -10.01
CA THR A 100 11.13 12.26 -8.91
C THR A 100 12.03 12.81 -7.81
N ASN A 101 13.00 12.04 -7.33
CA ASN A 101 13.88 12.49 -6.26
C ASN A 101 14.70 13.71 -6.67
N GLU A 102 15.22 13.77 -7.90
CA GLU A 102 15.98 14.93 -8.40
C GLU A 102 15.12 16.21 -8.43
N VAL A 103 13.92 16.14 -9.02
CA VAL A 103 13.05 17.30 -9.18
C VAL A 103 12.46 17.75 -7.84
N LEU A 104 11.98 16.80 -7.04
CA LEU A 104 11.31 17.08 -5.77
C LEU A 104 12.29 17.62 -4.73
N SER A 105 13.48 17.03 -4.56
CA SER A 105 14.48 17.53 -3.62
C SER A 105 14.94 18.95 -3.96
N LYS A 106 15.15 19.23 -5.25
CA LYS A 106 15.47 20.58 -5.75
C LYS A 106 14.35 21.58 -5.49
N LYS A 107 13.09 21.17 -5.55
CA LYS A 107 11.94 22.01 -5.26
C LYS A 107 11.84 22.26 -3.75
N LEU A 108 11.92 21.21 -2.94
CA LEU A 108 11.82 21.28 -1.48
C LEU A 108 12.96 22.07 -0.83
N SER A 109 14.16 22.03 -1.37
CA SER A 109 15.31 22.82 -0.86
C SER A 109 15.08 24.34 -0.92
N LYS A 110 14.08 24.80 -1.67
CA LYS A 110 13.73 26.22 -1.82
C LYS A 110 12.52 26.63 -0.98
N CYS A 111 11.83 25.67 -0.38
CA CYS A 111 10.62 25.88 0.40
C CYS A 111 10.93 25.67 1.89
N LYS A 112 10.37 26.51 2.75
CA LYS A 112 10.41 26.26 4.20
C LYS A 112 9.36 25.22 4.60
N ASN A 113 8.14 25.40 4.09
CA ASN A 113 6.99 24.52 4.32
C ASN A 113 6.23 24.37 3.01
N ALA A 114 5.71 23.19 2.75
CA ALA A 114 4.93 22.92 1.55
C ALA A 114 3.77 21.97 1.84
N VAL A 115 2.70 22.08 1.06
CA VAL A 115 1.63 21.08 0.95
C VAL A 115 1.73 20.43 -0.42
N ILE A 116 1.83 19.11 -0.43
CA ILE A 116 1.91 18.29 -1.64
C ILE A 116 0.76 17.29 -1.58
N PRO A 117 -0.22 17.36 -2.50
CA PRO A 117 -1.29 16.38 -2.51
C PRO A 117 -0.71 14.99 -2.82
N GLY A 118 -1.23 13.97 -2.12
CA GLY A 118 -0.77 12.60 -2.29
C GLY A 118 -1.45 11.86 -3.43
N PHE A 119 -1.05 10.57 -3.63
CA PHE A 119 -1.77 9.58 -4.40
C PHE A 119 -1.56 9.62 -5.93
N TYR A 120 -1.04 10.71 -6.53
CA TYR A 120 -0.86 10.84 -7.97
C TYR A 120 0.46 11.50 -8.38
N GLY A 121 0.77 11.40 -9.67
CA GLY A 121 1.89 12.06 -10.34
C GLY A 121 1.61 12.20 -11.83
N ALA A 122 2.64 12.42 -12.66
CA ALA A 122 2.51 12.58 -14.09
C ALA A 122 3.28 11.53 -14.89
N MET A 123 2.68 11.10 -16.01
CA MET A 123 3.30 10.35 -17.08
C MET A 123 4.20 11.28 -17.93
N PRO A 124 5.10 10.74 -18.80
CA PRO A 124 5.96 11.56 -19.63
C PRO A 124 5.22 12.50 -20.60
N ASP A 125 4.02 12.15 -21.02
CA ASP A 125 3.13 12.97 -21.85
C ASP A 125 2.37 14.05 -21.07
N GLY A 126 2.53 14.11 -19.75
CA GLY A 126 1.86 15.03 -18.85
C GLY A 126 0.49 14.56 -18.35
N THR A 127 0.02 13.38 -18.78
CA THR A 127 -1.23 12.83 -18.24
C THR A 127 -1.07 12.42 -16.77
N VAL A 128 -2.13 12.60 -15.99
CA VAL A 128 -2.12 12.23 -14.57
C VAL A 128 -2.25 10.72 -14.43
N LYS A 129 -1.41 10.15 -13.56
CA LYS A 129 -1.48 8.75 -13.14
C LYS A 129 -1.56 8.67 -11.61
N THR A 130 -2.41 7.77 -11.11
CA THR A 130 -2.55 7.48 -9.68
C THR A 130 -1.75 6.23 -9.30
N PHE A 131 -1.30 6.18 -8.05
CA PHE A 131 -0.80 4.95 -7.45
C PHE A 131 -1.96 3.97 -7.22
N SER A 132 -1.71 2.68 -7.35
CA SER A 132 -2.75 1.65 -7.30
C SER A 132 -3.34 1.43 -5.89
N ARG A 133 -2.52 1.51 -4.85
CA ARG A 133 -2.91 1.37 -3.42
C ARG A 133 -1.96 2.15 -2.53
N GLY A 134 -2.47 2.60 -1.37
CA GLY A 134 -1.67 3.32 -0.39
C GLY A 134 -0.96 4.56 -0.94
N GLY A 135 -1.51 5.18 -2.00
CA GLY A 135 -0.83 6.21 -2.77
C GLY A 135 -0.47 7.44 -1.97
N SER A 136 -1.27 7.81 -0.97
CA SER A 136 -0.96 8.93 -0.08
C SER A 136 0.21 8.59 0.84
N ASP A 137 0.26 7.38 1.40
CA ASP A 137 1.36 6.90 2.22
C ASP A 137 2.66 6.80 1.43
N ILE A 138 2.58 6.27 0.19
CA ILE A 138 3.72 6.21 -0.74
C ILE A 138 4.22 7.62 -1.06
N THR A 139 3.32 8.57 -1.32
CA THR A 139 3.67 9.97 -1.57
C THR A 139 4.38 10.58 -0.37
N GLY A 140 3.86 10.39 0.85
CA GLY A 140 4.50 10.85 2.07
C GLY A 140 5.93 10.31 2.23
N SER A 141 6.13 9.02 1.96
CA SER A 141 7.43 8.37 1.99
C SER A 141 8.40 8.91 0.92
N ILE A 142 7.92 9.14 -0.30
CA ILE A 142 8.70 9.75 -1.39
C ILE A 142 9.14 11.17 -1.00
N VAL A 143 8.22 11.97 -0.46
CA VAL A 143 8.49 13.34 0.00
C VAL A 143 9.48 13.34 1.15
N ALA A 144 9.31 12.45 2.12
CA ALA A 144 10.21 12.30 3.26
C ALA A 144 11.65 11.99 2.80
N LYS A 145 11.82 11.07 1.85
CA LYS A 145 13.11 10.77 1.23
C LYS A 145 13.70 11.98 0.53
N ALA A 146 12.94 12.62 -0.35
CA ALA A 146 13.42 13.76 -1.15
C ALA A 146 13.79 14.97 -0.30
N ALA A 147 13.13 15.16 0.85
CA ALA A 147 13.43 16.22 1.81
C ALA A 147 14.52 15.84 2.81
N SER A 148 14.97 14.58 2.83
CA SER A 148 15.94 14.04 3.80
C SER A 148 15.56 14.36 5.24
N VAL A 149 14.31 14.05 5.61
CA VAL A 149 13.74 14.38 6.91
C VAL A 149 14.30 13.50 8.04
N ASP A 150 14.23 13.98 9.26
CA ASP A 150 14.59 13.21 10.46
C ASP A 150 13.52 12.16 10.80
N VAL A 151 12.25 12.43 10.47
CA VAL A 151 11.09 11.57 10.76
C VAL A 151 10.03 11.74 9.69
N TYR A 152 9.39 10.63 9.31
CA TYR A 152 8.12 10.63 8.57
C TYR A 152 6.97 10.31 9.53
N GLU A 153 6.15 11.28 9.88
CA GLU A 153 4.90 11.04 10.62
C GLU A 153 3.77 10.68 9.67
N ASN A 154 3.19 9.50 9.85
CA ASN A 154 2.01 9.06 9.11
C ASN A 154 0.78 9.17 10.03
N TRP A 155 -0.07 10.14 9.76
CA TRP A 155 -1.27 10.42 10.54
C TRP A 155 -2.48 9.68 9.94
N THR A 156 -3.09 8.82 10.75
CA THR A 156 -4.23 7.97 10.38
C THR A 156 -5.30 7.99 11.49
N ASP A 157 -6.26 7.10 11.44
CA ASP A 157 -7.36 6.98 12.41
C ASP A 157 -7.10 5.98 13.53
N VAL A 158 -5.91 5.38 13.58
CA VAL A 158 -5.48 4.45 14.63
C VAL A 158 -4.18 4.87 15.29
N SER A 159 -3.99 4.51 16.57
CA SER A 159 -2.81 4.89 17.37
C SER A 159 -1.59 3.96 17.16
N GLY A 160 -1.38 3.48 15.93
CA GLY A 160 -0.27 2.60 15.58
C GLY A 160 -0.68 1.14 15.45
N PHE A 161 0.31 0.25 15.56
CA PHE A 161 0.10 -1.20 15.46
C PHE A 161 -0.24 -1.81 16.80
N LEU A 162 -1.09 -2.81 16.78
CA LEU A 162 -1.44 -3.63 17.94
C LEU A 162 -0.74 -4.99 17.86
N ILE A 163 -0.46 -5.60 19.00
CA ILE A 163 0.19 -6.92 19.08
C ILE A 163 -0.66 -8.05 18.50
N ALA A 164 -1.97 -7.85 18.37
CA ALA A 164 -2.92 -8.79 17.77
C ALA A 164 -4.12 -8.04 17.19
N ASP A 165 -4.89 -8.72 16.34
CA ASP A 165 -6.10 -8.15 15.74
C ASP A 165 -7.18 -7.88 16.79
N PRO A 166 -7.65 -6.63 16.97
CA PRO A 166 -8.67 -6.28 17.96
C PRO A 166 -10.04 -6.90 17.68
N ARG A 167 -10.26 -7.41 16.46
CA ARG A 167 -11.48 -8.15 16.12
C ARG A 167 -11.48 -9.58 16.66
N ILE A 168 -10.31 -10.10 17.03
CA ILE A 168 -10.12 -11.47 17.55
C ILE A 168 -9.76 -11.43 19.02
N ILE A 169 -8.86 -10.55 19.43
CA ILE A 169 -8.38 -10.44 20.81
C ILE A 169 -8.91 -9.14 21.42
N GLN A 170 -9.55 -9.29 22.58
CA GLN A 170 -10.11 -8.14 23.29
C GLN A 170 -8.99 -7.29 23.93
N ASN A 171 -8.97 -5.99 23.63
CA ASN A 171 -8.03 -5.00 24.16
C ASN A 171 -6.54 -5.41 24.00
N PRO A 172 -6.06 -5.67 22.78
CA PRO A 172 -4.65 -5.96 22.57
C PRO A 172 -3.79 -4.73 22.87
N GLU A 173 -2.59 -4.95 23.42
CA GLU A 173 -1.65 -3.85 23.68
C GLU A 173 -1.10 -3.25 22.37
N GLY A 174 -0.70 -1.97 22.41
CA GLY A 174 -0.02 -1.29 21.30
C GLY A 174 1.45 -1.67 21.22
N ILE A 175 1.97 -1.68 20.01
CA ILE A 175 3.40 -1.86 19.71
C ILE A 175 4.05 -0.47 19.73
N GLU A 176 4.97 -0.21 20.67
CA GLU A 176 5.66 1.08 20.74
C GLU A 176 6.70 1.23 19.64
N VAL A 177 7.53 0.19 19.41
CA VAL A 177 8.61 0.19 18.42
C VAL A 177 8.66 -1.13 17.68
N ILE A 178 8.66 -1.07 16.36
CA ILE A 178 8.77 -2.21 15.46
C ILE A 178 9.85 -1.95 14.40
N THR A 179 10.57 -2.99 13.99
CA THR A 179 11.50 -2.87 12.87
C THR A 179 10.80 -3.02 11.53
N TYR A 180 11.37 -2.47 10.47
CA TYR A 180 10.86 -2.67 9.11
C TYR A 180 10.71 -4.15 8.73
N LYS A 181 11.60 -5.01 9.25
CA LYS A 181 11.54 -6.46 8.99
C LYS A 181 10.33 -7.08 9.67
N GLU A 182 10.15 -6.83 10.98
CA GLU A 182 9.00 -7.34 11.74
C GLU A 182 7.68 -6.84 11.17
N LEU A 183 7.63 -5.55 10.77
CA LEU A 183 6.43 -4.97 10.15
C LEU A 183 6.04 -5.70 8.87
N ARG A 184 7.00 -6.01 7.99
CA ARG A 184 6.70 -6.75 6.76
C ARG A 184 6.11 -8.12 7.02
N GLU A 185 6.64 -8.85 8.01
CA GLU A 185 6.08 -10.15 8.39
C GLU A 185 4.63 -10.04 8.89
N LEU A 186 4.34 -9.04 9.74
CA LEU A 186 2.98 -8.81 10.23
C LEU A 186 2.03 -8.35 9.12
N SER A 187 2.47 -7.43 8.26
CA SER A 187 1.65 -6.89 7.17
C SER A 187 1.31 -7.96 6.14
N TYR A 188 2.26 -8.82 5.81
CA TYR A 188 2.06 -9.95 4.90
C TYR A 188 0.95 -10.89 5.38
N MET A 189 0.87 -11.10 6.70
CA MET A 189 -0.15 -11.92 7.34
C MET A 189 -1.42 -11.17 7.72
N GLY A 190 -1.61 -9.94 7.20
CA GLY A 190 -2.89 -9.21 7.27
C GLY A 190 -3.00 -8.12 8.34
N ALA A 191 -1.93 -7.81 9.07
CA ALA A 191 -1.89 -6.64 9.95
C ALA A 191 -1.63 -5.37 9.14
N THR A 192 -2.67 -4.81 8.52
CA THR A 192 -2.56 -3.66 7.61
C THR A 192 -2.91 -2.35 8.30
N VAL A 193 -1.91 -1.58 8.71
CA VAL A 193 -2.05 -0.16 9.10
C VAL A 193 -1.39 0.73 8.04
N LEU A 194 -0.27 0.29 7.47
CA LEU A 194 0.47 0.99 6.44
C LEU A 194 0.75 0.03 5.28
N HIS A 195 0.60 0.50 4.04
CA HIS A 195 0.90 -0.31 2.86
C HIS A 195 2.41 -0.57 2.78
N GLU A 196 2.83 -1.81 2.49
CA GLU A 196 4.25 -2.17 2.50
C GLU A 196 5.08 -1.40 1.48
N ASP A 197 4.51 -1.05 0.32
CA ASP A 197 5.18 -0.25 -0.72
C ASP A 197 5.50 1.16 -0.23
N ALA A 198 4.72 1.70 0.71
CA ALA A 198 4.96 3.02 1.29
C ALA A 198 6.22 3.08 2.16
N ILE A 199 6.72 1.93 2.61
CA ILE A 199 7.89 1.84 3.48
C ILE A 199 9.19 1.94 2.67
N PHE A 200 9.18 1.50 1.41
CA PHE A 200 10.38 1.28 0.62
C PHE A 200 11.27 2.53 0.45
N PRO A 201 10.75 3.72 0.09
CA PRO A 201 11.58 4.91 -0.09
C PRO A 201 12.32 5.34 1.18
N VAL A 202 11.64 5.36 2.33
CA VAL A 202 12.23 5.80 3.62
C VAL A 202 13.12 4.75 4.26
N ARG A 203 12.81 3.46 4.06
CA ARG A 203 13.62 2.35 4.56
C ARG A 203 15.05 2.39 4.02
N GLN A 204 15.22 2.69 2.73
CA GLN A 204 16.53 2.78 2.10
C GLN A 204 17.42 3.85 2.72
N GLU A 205 16.82 4.95 3.14
CA GLU A 205 17.51 6.10 3.76
C GLU A 205 17.60 5.98 5.30
N GLY A 206 16.99 4.95 5.88
CA GLY A 206 16.98 4.76 7.34
C GLY A 206 16.11 5.76 8.08
N ILE A 207 15.22 6.48 7.40
CA ILE A 207 14.30 7.46 7.98
C ILE A 207 13.23 6.72 8.79
N PRO A 208 13.09 6.98 10.11
CA PRO A 208 12.05 6.37 10.92
C PRO A 208 10.66 6.87 10.53
N ILE A 209 9.65 5.98 10.66
CA ILE A 209 8.25 6.35 10.52
C ILE A 209 7.60 6.33 11.89
N ASN A 210 6.77 7.33 12.20
CA ASN A 210 5.90 7.32 13.36
C ASN A 210 4.43 7.31 12.93
N ILE A 211 3.71 6.25 13.24
CA ILE A 211 2.26 6.14 12.97
C ILE A 211 1.51 6.84 14.10
N ARG A 212 0.74 7.88 13.77
CA ARG A 212 0.04 8.73 14.72
C ARG A 212 -1.47 8.74 14.46
N ASN A 213 -2.25 8.96 15.51
CA ASN A 213 -3.71 9.03 15.43
C ASN A 213 -4.19 10.48 15.39
N THR A 214 -4.88 10.85 14.30
CA THR A 214 -5.49 12.20 14.16
C THR A 214 -6.57 12.48 15.21
N ASN A 215 -7.27 11.42 15.69
CA ASN A 215 -8.32 11.53 16.69
C ASN A 215 -7.80 11.46 18.14
N ALA A 216 -6.53 11.07 18.31
CA ALA A 216 -5.85 11.00 19.61
C ALA A 216 -4.38 11.47 19.45
N PRO A 217 -4.14 12.76 19.14
CA PRO A 217 -2.80 13.26 18.80
C PRO A 217 -1.81 13.22 19.98
N GLN A 218 -2.28 13.03 21.21
CA GLN A 218 -1.47 12.83 22.41
C GLN A 218 -0.85 11.41 22.49
N ASP A 219 -1.37 10.44 21.75
CA ASP A 219 -0.84 9.08 21.75
C ASP A 219 0.52 9.05 21.04
N ASN A 220 1.48 8.32 21.62
CA ASN A 220 2.82 8.20 21.03
C ASN A 220 2.84 7.41 19.72
N GLY A 221 1.82 6.60 19.47
CA GLY A 221 1.73 5.76 18.27
C GLY A 221 2.79 4.66 18.23
N THR A 222 3.07 4.17 17.02
CA THR A 222 4.11 3.15 16.78
C THR A 222 5.26 3.74 15.97
N TRP A 223 6.49 3.52 16.44
CA TRP A 223 7.71 3.84 15.70
C TRP A 223 8.17 2.66 14.86
N ILE A 224 8.40 2.89 13.58
CA ILE A 224 8.97 1.91 12.64
C ILE A 224 10.39 2.35 12.33
N VAL A 225 11.36 1.46 12.62
CA VAL A 225 12.79 1.78 12.55
C VAL A 225 13.57 0.72 11.76
N GLY A 226 14.75 1.08 11.28
CA GLY A 226 15.63 0.14 10.55
C GLY A 226 16.17 -0.98 11.45
N SER A 227 16.60 -0.59 12.63
CA SER A 227 17.09 -1.48 13.69
C SER A 227 16.91 -0.82 15.05
N THR A 228 16.86 -1.60 16.10
CA THR A 228 16.77 -1.06 17.47
C THR A 228 17.54 -1.95 18.43
N CYS A 229 18.26 -1.33 19.34
CA CYS A 229 18.87 -1.98 20.51
C CYS A 229 17.91 -2.00 21.71
N GLN A 230 16.75 -1.34 21.59
CA GLN A 230 15.75 -1.31 22.66
C GLN A 230 15.13 -2.71 22.82
N ARG A 231 15.24 -3.25 24.02
CA ARG A 231 14.58 -4.52 24.34
C ARG A 231 13.07 -4.32 24.33
N SER A 232 12.37 -5.14 23.56
CA SER A 232 10.92 -5.22 23.66
C SER A 232 10.52 -5.66 25.06
N LYS A 233 9.40 -5.15 25.58
CA LYS A 233 8.78 -5.63 26.82
C LYS A 233 8.44 -7.13 26.71
N TYR A 234 8.11 -7.59 25.52
CA TYR A 234 7.75 -8.97 25.23
C TYR A 234 8.73 -9.61 24.24
N VAL A 235 8.86 -10.92 24.30
CA VAL A 235 9.65 -11.73 23.33
C VAL A 235 8.98 -11.70 21.96
N ILE A 236 7.64 -11.60 21.93
CA ILE A 236 6.85 -11.54 20.71
C ILE A 236 6.49 -10.08 20.44
N THR A 237 6.74 -9.61 19.23
CA THR A 237 6.39 -8.26 18.76
C THR A 237 4.93 -8.20 18.36
N GLY A 238 4.42 -9.23 17.70
CA GLY A 238 3.02 -9.29 17.28
C GLY A 238 2.62 -10.65 16.75
N ILE A 239 1.32 -10.86 16.66
CA ILE A 239 0.69 -12.06 16.10
C ILE A 239 -0.33 -11.61 15.05
N ALA A 240 -0.19 -12.12 13.84
CA ALA A 240 -1.12 -11.89 12.75
C ALA A 240 -1.61 -13.20 12.16
N GLY A 241 -2.80 -13.23 11.60
CA GLY A 241 -3.35 -14.44 11.00
C GLY A 241 -4.25 -14.14 9.81
N LYS A 242 -4.21 -15.03 8.83
CA LYS A 242 -5.00 -14.95 7.60
C LYS A 242 -5.61 -16.31 7.30
N LYS A 243 -6.89 -16.32 6.95
CA LYS A 243 -7.64 -17.51 6.54
C LYS A 243 -7.61 -17.68 5.02
N GLY A 244 -8.11 -18.81 4.54
CA GLY A 244 -8.29 -19.07 3.11
C GLY A 244 -7.11 -19.78 2.46
N PHE A 245 -6.44 -20.65 3.21
CA PHE A 245 -5.36 -21.48 2.72
C PHE A 245 -5.74 -22.95 2.66
N CYS A 246 -5.02 -23.67 1.82
CA CYS A 246 -4.97 -25.13 1.86
C CYS A 246 -3.51 -25.59 1.87
N SER A 247 -3.28 -26.80 2.35
CA SER A 247 -1.99 -27.45 2.30
C SER A 247 -2.00 -28.64 1.36
N ILE A 248 -0.90 -28.83 0.65
CA ILE A 248 -0.64 -29.99 -0.20
C ILE A 248 0.62 -30.65 0.37
N THR A 249 0.44 -31.75 1.08
CA THR A 249 1.53 -32.54 1.65
C THR A 249 1.89 -33.65 0.70
N VAL A 250 3.13 -33.65 0.28
CA VAL A 250 3.73 -34.61 -0.65
C VAL A 250 4.71 -35.47 0.11
N GLU A 251 4.48 -36.76 0.15
CA GLU A 251 5.33 -37.72 0.83
C GLU A 251 6.10 -38.59 -0.17
N LYS A 252 7.35 -38.88 0.13
CA LYS A 252 8.16 -39.77 -0.64
C LYS A 252 9.27 -40.38 0.22
N ASP A 253 9.33 -41.68 0.24
CA ASP A 253 10.42 -42.41 0.91
C ASP A 253 11.78 -41.97 0.34
N MET A 254 12.74 -41.70 1.25
CA MET A 254 14.07 -41.19 0.91
C MET A 254 14.09 -39.85 0.15
N MET A 255 13.08 -39.01 0.35
CA MET A 255 12.97 -37.72 -0.31
C MET A 255 14.20 -36.83 -0.11
N ASN A 256 14.77 -36.85 1.09
CA ASN A 256 15.97 -36.08 1.45
C ASN A 256 17.22 -36.48 0.62
N SER A 257 17.24 -37.66 0.05
CA SER A 257 18.33 -38.18 -0.81
C SER A 257 18.12 -37.85 -2.29
N GLU A 258 16.92 -37.42 -2.67
CA GLU A 258 16.59 -37.08 -4.07
C GLU A 258 16.90 -35.62 -4.40
N ILE A 259 17.98 -35.37 -5.11
CA ILE A 259 18.38 -34.04 -5.56
C ILE A 259 17.29 -33.41 -6.43
N GLY A 260 16.81 -32.24 -6.04
CA GLY A 260 15.86 -31.46 -6.79
C GLY A 260 14.39 -31.88 -6.62
N PHE A 261 14.05 -32.71 -5.64
CA PHE A 261 12.67 -33.09 -5.37
C PHE A 261 11.76 -31.88 -5.14
N GLY A 262 12.12 -30.98 -4.21
CA GLY A 262 11.35 -29.77 -3.93
C GLY A 262 11.17 -28.89 -5.18
N ARG A 263 12.19 -28.74 -6.03
CA ARG A 263 12.07 -28.01 -7.30
C ARG A 263 11.01 -28.65 -8.21
N LYS A 264 10.98 -29.98 -8.30
CA LYS A 264 9.99 -30.70 -9.15
C LYS A 264 8.56 -30.51 -8.63
N VAL A 265 8.38 -30.53 -7.31
CA VAL A 265 7.06 -30.25 -6.71
C VAL A 265 6.63 -28.81 -6.98
N LEU A 266 7.50 -27.83 -6.69
CA LEU A 266 7.18 -26.42 -6.91
C LEU A 266 6.98 -26.05 -8.39
N GLN A 267 7.64 -26.77 -9.31
CA GLN A 267 7.43 -26.62 -10.75
C GLN A 267 5.98 -26.91 -11.16
N ALA A 268 5.30 -27.85 -10.50
CA ALA A 268 3.90 -28.13 -10.79
C ALA A 268 2.98 -26.96 -10.43
N PHE A 269 3.31 -26.19 -9.38
CA PHE A 269 2.58 -24.95 -9.03
C PHE A 269 2.92 -23.82 -10.01
N GLU A 270 4.19 -23.64 -10.35
CA GLU A 270 4.67 -22.63 -11.32
C GLU A 270 4.00 -22.81 -12.68
N GLU A 271 3.97 -24.04 -13.23
CA GLU A 271 3.32 -24.35 -14.51
C GLU A 271 1.82 -24.04 -14.53
N ASN A 272 1.18 -23.98 -13.35
CA ASN A 272 -0.21 -23.61 -13.19
C ASN A 272 -0.42 -22.17 -12.68
N GLY A 273 0.62 -21.36 -12.57
CA GLY A 273 0.56 -19.98 -12.14
C GLY A 273 0.00 -19.82 -10.72
N ILE A 274 0.39 -20.72 -9.80
CA ILE A 274 0.03 -20.66 -8.38
C ILE A 274 1.26 -20.29 -7.56
N SER A 275 1.14 -19.24 -6.77
CA SER A 275 2.16 -18.82 -5.80
C SER A 275 2.00 -19.59 -4.50
N PHE A 276 3.11 -19.89 -3.83
CA PHE A 276 3.09 -20.50 -2.50
C PHE A 276 3.35 -19.45 -1.41
N GLU A 277 2.79 -19.72 -0.22
CA GLU A 277 2.96 -18.87 0.95
C GLU A 277 4.01 -19.42 1.92
N HIS A 278 4.02 -20.72 2.11
CA HIS A 278 4.94 -21.41 3.02
C HIS A 278 5.25 -22.82 2.53
N VAL A 279 6.49 -23.26 2.69
CA VAL A 279 6.92 -24.59 2.23
C VAL A 279 7.82 -25.27 3.29
N PRO A 280 7.24 -25.81 4.35
CA PRO A 280 8.00 -26.63 5.29
C PRO A 280 8.35 -28.00 4.68
N SER A 281 9.54 -28.47 4.99
CA SER A 281 10.02 -29.79 4.58
C SER A 281 10.51 -30.59 5.76
N GLY A 282 10.13 -31.88 5.79
CA GLY A 282 10.67 -32.88 6.68
C GLY A 282 11.74 -33.76 5.98
N ILE A 283 11.96 -34.98 6.49
CA ILE A 283 12.89 -35.93 5.89
C ILE A 283 12.28 -36.57 4.64
N ASP A 284 11.02 -37.00 4.74
CA ASP A 284 10.26 -37.68 3.69
C ASP A 284 8.99 -36.93 3.28
N THR A 285 8.79 -35.69 3.75
CA THR A 285 7.61 -34.89 3.48
C THR A 285 7.97 -33.48 3.05
N LEU A 286 7.20 -32.95 2.09
CA LEU A 286 7.21 -31.54 1.69
C LEU A 286 5.76 -31.04 1.64
N THR A 287 5.44 -30.02 2.43
CA THR A 287 4.10 -29.42 2.42
C THR A 287 4.16 -28.05 1.75
N VAL A 288 3.24 -27.80 0.83
CA VAL A 288 3.10 -26.50 0.15
C VAL A 288 1.80 -25.87 0.60
N PHE A 289 1.85 -24.67 1.18
CA PHE A 289 0.68 -23.87 1.54
C PHE A 289 0.42 -22.84 0.44
N VAL A 290 -0.82 -22.81 -0.03
CA VAL A 290 -1.27 -21.92 -1.12
C VAL A 290 -2.63 -21.29 -0.78
N HIS A 291 -2.99 -20.22 -1.48
CA HIS A 291 -4.36 -19.70 -1.42
C HIS A 291 -5.36 -20.72 -1.96
N GLN A 292 -6.35 -21.05 -1.13
CA GLN A 292 -7.34 -22.08 -1.43
C GLN A 292 -8.13 -21.77 -2.71
N ASP A 293 -8.58 -20.53 -2.87
CA ASP A 293 -9.38 -20.12 -4.03
C ASP A 293 -8.62 -20.28 -5.36
N GLU A 294 -7.31 -19.99 -5.36
CA GLU A 294 -6.47 -20.16 -6.55
C GLU A 294 -6.21 -21.63 -6.87
N PHE A 295 -6.05 -22.44 -5.83
CA PHE A 295 -5.73 -23.86 -5.97
C PHE A 295 -6.93 -24.71 -6.39
N MET A 296 -8.10 -24.51 -5.79
CA MET A 296 -9.30 -25.37 -6.02
C MET A 296 -9.67 -25.49 -7.48
N HIS A 297 -9.51 -24.42 -8.26
CA HIS A 297 -9.81 -24.44 -9.70
C HIS A 297 -8.75 -25.19 -10.54
N LYS A 298 -7.60 -25.49 -9.97
CA LYS A 298 -6.43 -26.06 -10.66
C LYS A 298 -5.89 -27.33 -9.96
N GLU A 299 -6.60 -27.81 -8.95
CA GLU A 299 -6.18 -28.96 -8.12
C GLU A 299 -5.74 -30.16 -8.95
N GLN A 300 -6.58 -30.59 -9.90
CA GLN A 300 -6.30 -31.77 -10.72
C GLN A 300 -5.04 -31.59 -11.57
N GLN A 301 -4.82 -30.40 -12.13
CA GLN A 301 -3.65 -30.10 -12.95
C GLN A 301 -2.37 -30.10 -12.10
N VAL A 302 -2.41 -29.49 -10.92
CA VAL A 302 -1.26 -29.44 -10.00
C VAL A 302 -0.92 -30.84 -9.50
N VAL A 303 -1.90 -31.61 -9.03
CA VAL A 303 -1.69 -32.99 -8.54
C VAL A 303 -1.12 -33.89 -9.65
N ALA A 304 -1.67 -33.82 -10.85
CA ALA A 304 -1.15 -34.56 -12.01
C ALA A 304 0.30 -34.12 -12.34
N GLY A 305 0.59 -32.82 -12.24
CA GLY A 305 1.94 -32.25 -12.42
C GLY A 305 2.93 -32.81 -11.39
N ILE A 306 2.55 -32.85 -10.10
CA ILE A 306 3.37 -33.39 -9.03
C ILE A 306 3.66 -34.88 -9.26
N HIS A 307 2.63 -35.69 -9.59
CA HIS A 307 2.82 -37.11 -9.90
C HIS A 307 3.77 -37.30 -11.08
N ARG A 308 3.61 -36.53 -12.14
CA ARG A 308 4.47 -36.62 -13.34
C ARG A 308 5.92 -36.25 -13.05
N LEU A 309 6.16 -35.18 -12.30
CA LEU A 309 7.51 -34.60 -12.11
C LEU A 309 8.26 -35.21 -10.93
N ALA A 310 7.60 -35.38 -9.79
CA ALA A 310 8.21 -35.78 -8.53
C ALA A 310 7.98 -37.26 -8.19
N LYS A 311 6.95 -37.92 -8.74
CA LYS A 311 6.57 -39.31 -8.47
C LYS A 311 6.53 -39.63 -6.97
N PRO A 312 5.66 -38.93 -6.21
CA PRO A 312 5.49 -39.14 -4.78
C PRO A 312 4.82 -40.48 -4.48
N ASP A 313 4.93 -40.93 -3.24
CA ASP A 313 4.20 -42.11 -2.74
C ASP A 313 2.77 -41.72 -2.40
N THR A 314 2.57 -40.59 -1.71
CA THR A 314 1.25 -40.05 -1.39
C THR A 314 1.18 -38.51 -1.59
N ILE A 315 -0.03 -38.02 -1.82
CA ILE A 315 -0.36 -36.60 -1.78
C ILE A 315 -1.63 -36.43 -0.94
N GLU A 316 -1.54 -35.63 0.11
CA GLU A 316 -2.67 -35.28 0.95
C GLU A 316 -2.99 -33.79 0.82
N ILE A 317 -4.28 -33.45 0.76
CA ILE A 317 -4.76 -32.06 0.65
C ILE A 317 -5.65 -31.77 1.84
N GLU A 318 -5.35 -30.68 2.55
CA GLU A 318 -6.18 -30.18 3.65
C GLU A 318 -6.62 -28.75 3.34
N SER A 319 -7.93 -28.50 3.41
CA SER A 319 -8.57 -27.24 3.09
C SER A 319 -8.97 -26.47 4.37
N ASP A 320 -9.42 -25.21 4.19
CA ASP A 320 -9.96 -24.35 5.23
C ASP A 320 -8.95 -24.03 6.36
N LEU A 321 -7.70 -23.88 5.99
CA LEU A 321 -6.63 -23.57 6.91
C LEU A 321 -6.48 -22.05 7.11
N ALA A 322 -5.94 -21.71 8.29
CA ALA A 322 -5.44 -20.38 8.60
C ALA A 322 -3.94 -20.42 8.87
N LEU A 323 -3.19 -19.50 8.31
CA LEU A 323 -1.79 -19.27 8.67
C LEU A 323 -1.73 -18.24 9.79
N ILE A 324 -0.95 -18.54 10.84
CA ILE A 324 -0.71 -17.65 11.96
C ILE A 324 0.79 -17.40 12.04
N ALA A 325 1.18 -16.13 11.90
CA ALA A 325 2.55 -15.69 12.12
C ALA A 325 2.73 -15.16 13.54
N VAL A 326 3.73 -15.67 14.21
CA VAL A 326 4.21 -15.15 15.49
C VAL A 326 5.55 -14.48 15.22
N VAL A 327 5.56 -13.15 15.30
CA VAL A 327 6.73 -12.32 14.95
C VAL A 327 7.39 -11.85 16.24
N GLY A 328 8.70 -12.00 16.32
CA GLY A 328 9.52 -11.60 17.45
C GLY A 328 10.95 -11.31 17.01
N ARG A 329 11.77 -10.91 17.97
CA ARG A 329 13.19 -10.56 17.78
C ARG A 329 14.10 -11.70 18.15
#